data_df9bdf46329a41a59351388b8f761a29
#
_entry.id   df9bdf46329a41a59351388b8f761a29
#
_cell.length_a   1.000
_cell.length_b   1.000
_cell.length_c   1.000
_cell.angle_alpha   90.00
_cell.angle_beta   90.00
_cell.angle_gamma   90.00
#
_symmetry.space_group_name_H-M   'P 1'
#
loop_
_entity.id
_entity.type
_entity.pdbx_description
1 polymer ?
#
loop_
_entity_poly.entity_id
_entity_poly.type
_entity_poly.pdbx_seq_one_letter_code
_entity_poly.pdbx_strand_id
1 'polypeptide(L)'
;MEKTQIQQLVTQFPLVQELIELKPVTWFNPRATTLQVGLPFVGLDASDVSDAEQRLARFAPYLSAAFPETRATHGVIESEVVPLHAMQTALDQRYGLTLAGRLLLKKDSHLPISGSIKARGGIYEVLAHAEKLALAAGLLQLTDNYASLFSEEFREFFSGYRIAVGSTGNLGMSIGIISARLGFSVSVHMSADAREWKKQKLRENGVNVVEYAQDYGVAVEQGRLQAASDPRCFFIDDENSQTLFLGYAVAGGRLKRQFADSGVRVDAQHPLFVYLPCGVGGGPGGVAFGLKLAFGDHVHCIFAEPTHSPCMLLGVHTGLHDGIAVQDLGIDNQTAADGLAVGRASGFVGRAMERLLSGFYTLSDREMFALLGLLDSHEHIQLEPSALAGMPGPWRVTADAEWLASQGLNAEQMNHATHLVWATGGGMVPEAEMTKYLATAQQSI
;
A
#
# COMPACT_ATOMS: atom_id res chain seq x y z
N MET A 1 22.39 16.12 3.33
CA MET A 1 22.35 17.62 3.08
C MET A 1 23.24 18.34 4.07
N GLU A 2 23.81 19.48 3.68
CA GLU A 2 24.56 20.34 4.59
C GLU A 2 23.62 21.15 5.50
N LYS A 3 24.08 21.52 6.71
CA LYS A 3 23.25 22.28 7.69
C LYS A 3 22.60 23.54 7.10
N THR A 4 23.33 24.25 6.25
CA THR A 4 22.82 25.48 5.59
C THR A 4 21.65 25.17 4.64
N GLN A 5 21.73 24.07 3.90
CA GLN A 5 20.66 23.64 2.99
C GLN A 5 19.42 23.20 3.78
N ILE A 6 19.60 22.48 4.88
CA ILE A 6 18.50 22.09 5.77
C ILE A 6 17.82 23.35 6.34
N GLN A 7 18.59 24.33 6.80
CA GLN A 7 18.04 25.58 7.33
C GLN A 7 17.26 26.37 6.29
N GLN A 8 17.72 26.40 5.04
CA GLN A 8 17.00 27.01 3.93
C GLN A 8 15.68 26.30 3.66
N LEU A 9 15.70 24.96 3.64
CA LEU A 9 14.51 24.15 3.43
C LEU A 9 13.47 24.38 4.55
N VAL A 10 13.90 24.39 5.81
CA VAL A 10 13.04 24.68 6.97
C VAL A 10 12.45 26.10 6.89
N THR A 11 13.24 27.08 6.45
CA THR A 11 12.74 28.45 6.28
C THR A 11 11.65 28.53 5.20
N GLN A 12 11.82 27.80 4.11
CA GLN A 12 10.84 27.75 3.02
C GLN A 12 9.61 26.89 3.35
N PHE A 13 9.84 25.81 4.10
CA PHE A 13 8.83 24.82 4.47
C PHE A 13 8.88 24.56 5.99
N PRO A 14 8.24 25.39 6.83
CA PRO A 14 8.34 25.27 8.29
C PRO A 14 7.94 23.89 8.86
N LEU A 15 7.02 23.19 8.20
CA LEU A 15 6.61 21.82 8.61
C LEU A 15 7.81 20.85 8.65
N VAL A 16 8.85 21.08 7.84
CA VAL A 16 10.05 20.22 7.82
C VAL A 16 10.75 20.21 9.18
N GLN A 17 10.71 21.31 9.94
CA GLN A 17 11.26 21.34 11.30
C GLN A 17 10.52 20.36 12.23
N GLU A 18 9.19 20.30 12.13
CA GLU A 18 8.40 19.37 12.95
C GLU A 18 8.67 17.92 12.57
N LEU A 19 8.92 17.64 11.28
CA LEU A 19 9.32 16.31 10.83
C LEU A 19 10.69 15.91 11.38
N ILE A 20 11.67 16.81 11.38
CA ILE A 20 13.00 16.60 11.97
C ILE A 20 12.89 16.31 13.47
N GLU A 21 11.97 16.97 14.16
CA GLU A 21 11.69 16.77 15.59
C GLU A 21 10.84 15.52 15.86
N LEU A 22 10.51 14.74 14.85
CA LEU A 22 9.70 13.51 14.92
C LEU A 22 8.30 13.75 15.53
N LYS A 23 7.78 14.96 15.39
CA LYS A 23 6.43 15.29 15.87
C LYS A 23 5.36 14.67 14.97
N PRO A 24 4.29 14.13 15.54
CA PRO A 24 3.11 13.82 14.76
C PRO A 24 2.50 15.09 14.15
N VAL A 25 2.35 15.10 12.84
CA VAL A 25 1.79 16.24 12.08
C VAL A 25 0.60 15.79 11.26
N THR A 26 -0.27 16.74 10.95
CA THR A 26 -1.32 16.59 9.92
C THR A 26 -1.16 17.75 8.93
N TRP A 27 -1.11 17.44 7.64
CA TRP A 27 -0.95 18.42 6.60
C TRP A 27 -1.96 18.19 5.49
N PHE A 28 -2.78 19.20 5.21
CA PHE A 28 -3.69 19.19 4.09
C PHE A 28 -3.02 19.82 2.86
N ASN A 29 -3.18 19.16 1.73
CA ASN A 29 -2.47 19.50 0.52
C ASN A 29 -3.12 20.69 -0.20
N PRO A 30 -2.48 21.87 -0.22
CA PRO A 30 -3.06 23.07 -0.85
C PRO A 30 -3.08 22.97 -2.38
N ARG A 31 -2.39 21.98 -2.97
CA ARG A 31 -2.36 21.72 -4.41
C ARG A 31 -3.40 20.71 -4.87
N ALA A 32 -4.18 20.16 -3.94
CA ALA A 32 -5.27 19.25 -4.29
C ALA A 32 -6.30 19.95 -5.19
N THR A 33 -6.69 19.29 -6.27
CA THR A 33 -7.64 19.78 -7.26
C THR A 33 -8.76 18.78 -7.49
N THR A 34 -9.73 19.13 -8.33
CA THR A 34 -10.73 18.19 -8.81
C THR A 34 -10.08 17.10 -9.68
N LEU A 35 -10.75 15.96 -9.79
CA LEU A 35 -10.29 14.87 -10.65
C LEU A 35 -10.08 15.34 -12.11
N GLN A 36 -11.01 16.15 -12.64
CA GLN A 36 -10.91 16.66 -14.01
C GLN A 36 -9.62 17.45 -14.24
N VAL A 37 -9.16 18.24 -13.26
CA VAL A 37 -7.95 19.05 -13.37
C VAL A 37 -6.70 18.22 -13.10
N GLY A 38 -6.75 17.32 -12.11
CA GLY A 38 -5.57 16.55 -11.68
C GLY A 38 -5.27 15.31 -12.54
N LEU A 39 -6.28 14.69 -13.13
CA LEU A 39 -6.12 13.44 -13.87
C LEU A 39 -5.09 13.50 -15.02
N PRO A 40 -5.02 14.56 -15.84
CA PRO A 40 -4.03 14.64 -16.93
C PRO A 40 -2.57 14.55 -16.47
N PHE A 41 -2.29 14.88 -15.21
CA PHE A 41 -0.93 14.85 -14.65
C PHE A 41 -0.51 13.45 -14.17
N VAL A 42 -1.44 12.51 -14.07
CA VAL A 42 -1.11 11.13 -13.68
C VAL A 42 -0.38 10.39 -14.80
N GLY A 43 -0.72 10.68 -16.06
CA GLY A 43 -0.17 9.99 -17.24
C GLY A 43 -0.78 8.61 -17.50
N LEU A 44 -1.81 8.25 -16.75
CA LEU A 44 -2.60 7.01 -16.86
C LEU A 44 -4.08 7.38 -16.75
N ASP A 45 -4.96 6.53 -17.25
CA ASP A 45 -6.40 6.78 -17.24
C ASP A 45 -7.23 5.52 -16.90
N ALA A 46 -8.54 5.65 -17.02
CA ALA A 46 -9.47 4.56 -16.73
C ALA A 46 -9.29 3.35 -17.66
N SER A 47 -8.82 3.56 -18.89
CA SER A 47 -8.58 2.45 -19.82
C SER A 47 -7.40 1.58 -19.41
N ASP A 48 -6.37 2.18 -18.83
CA ASP A 48 -5.22 1.45 -18.28
C ASP A 48 -5.65 0.57 -17.10
N VAL A 49 -6.49 1.09 -16.21
CA VAL A 49 -7.04 0.32 -15.08
C VAL A 49 -7.98 -0.79 -15.57
N SER A 50 -8.80 -0.53 -16.60
CA SER A 50 -9.66 -1.55 -17.22
C SER A 50 -8.84 -2.67 -17.83
N ASP A 51 -7.74 -2.38 -18.53
CA ASP A 51 -6.83 -3.40 -19.07
C ASP A 51 -6.24 -4.27 -17.93
N ALA A 52 -5.83 -3.66 -16.84
CA ALA A 52 -5.34 -4.38 -15.66
C ALA A 52 -6.42 -5.30 -15.07
N GLU A 53 -7.64 -4.82 -14.92
CA GLU A 53 -8.76 -5.63 -14.41
C GLU A 53 -9.08 -6.81 -15.34
N GLN A 54 -9.09 -6.59 -16.64
CA GLN A 54 -9.32 -7.65 -17.65
C GLN A 54 -8.20 -8.70 -17.61
N ARG A 55 -6.94 -8.29 -17.43
CA ARG A 55 -5.82 -9.23 -17.28
C ARG A 55 -5.97 -10.08 -16.03
N LEU A 56 -6.33 -9.49 -14.90
CA LEU A 56 -6.64 -10.24 -13.67
C LEU A 56 -7.79 -11.23 -13.88
N ALA A 57 -8.81 -10.85 -14.63
CA ALA A 57 -9.91 -11.75 -14.97
C ALA A 57 -9.46 -12.93 -15.83
N ARG A 58 -8.54 -12.72 -16.79
CA ARG A 58 -7.95 -13.81 -17.58
C ARG A 58 -7.14 -14.78 -16.71
N PHE A 59 -6.43 -14.26 -15.69
CA PHE A 59 -5.65 -15.09 -14.76
C PHE A 59 -6.45 -15.76 -13.66
N ALA A 60 -7.70 -15.39 -13.44
CA ALA A 60 -8.52 -15.97 -12.36
C ALA A 60 -8.60 -17.51 -12.43
N PRO A 61 -8.77 -18.16 -13.58
CA PRO A 61 -8.73 -19.62 -13.67
C PRO A 61 -7.38 -20.23 -13.26
N TYR A 62 -6.27 -19.59 -13.61
CA TYR A 62 -4.94 -19.99 -13.15
C TYR A 62 -4.82 -19.89 -11.63
N LEU A 63 -5.20 -18.74 -11.07
CA LEU A 63 -5.12 -18.50 -9.63
C LEU A 63 -5.98 -19.51 -8.85
N SER A 64 -7.18 -19.82 -9.34
CA SER A 64 -8.06 -20.83 -8.74
C SER A 64 -7.45 -22.23 -8.77
N ALA A 65 -6.73 -22.59 -9.84
CA ALA A 65 -6.04 -23.87 -9.96
C ALA A 65 -4.81 -23.95 -9.07
N ALA A 66 -3.96 -22.90 -9.09
CA ALA A 66 -2.66 -22.89 -8.42
C ALA A 66 -2.74 -22.61 -6.91
N PHE A 67 -3.77 -21.88 -6.45
CA PHE A 67 -3.94 -21.43 -5.08
C PHE A 67 -5.33 -21.84 -4.55
N PRO A 68 -5.44 -22.96 -3.82
CA PRO A 68 -6.71 -23.49 -3.33
C PRO A 68 -7.55 -22.49 -2.52
N GLU A 69 -6.90 -21.59 -1.78
CA GLU A 69 -7.53 -20.53 -0.99
C GLU A 69 -8.33 -19.52 -1.83
N THR A 70 -8.08 -19.43 -3.13
CA THR A 70 -8.80 -18.53 -4.03
C THR A 70 -10.00 -19.22 -4.73
N ARG A 71 -10.22 -20.50 -4.51
CA ARG A 71 -11.29 -21.26 -5.19
C ARG A 71 -12.69 -20.75 -4.86
N ALA A 72 -12.92 -20.39 -3.59
CA ALA A 72 -14.21 -19.86 -3.16
C ALA A 72 -14.58 -18.53 -3.85
N THR A 73 -13.59 -17.77 -4.28
CA THR A 73 -13.72 -16.51 -5.02
C THR A 73 -13.46 -16.68 -6.52
N HIS A 74 -13.39 -17.91 -7.03
CA HIS A 74 -13.10 -18.22 -8.43
C HIS A 74 -11.80 -17.57 -8.95
N GLY A 75 -10.77 -17.51 -8.11
CA GLY A 75 -9.47 -16.92 -8.44
C GLY A 75 -9.41 -15.40 -8.33
N VAL A 76 -10.45 -14.76 -7.81
CA VAL A 76 -10.44 -13.30 -7.56
C VAL A 76 -9.72 -13.02 -6.24
N ILE A 77 -8.66 -12.22 -6.29
CA ILE A 77 -7.94 -11.74 -5.12
C ILE A 77 -8.67 -10.48 -4.62
N GLU A 78 -9.46 -10.63 -3.57
CA GLU A 78 -10.23 -9.55 -2.98
C GLU A 78 -10.36 -9.74 -1.47
N SER A 79 -10.60 -8.63 -0.76
CA SER A 79 -10.82 -8.59 0.68
C SER A 79 -12.20 -8.03 1.02
N GLU A 80 -12.68 -8.34 2.21
CA GLU A 80 -13.94 -7.82 2.73
C GLU A 80 -13.79 -6.38 3.28
N VAL A 81 -14.92 -5.70 3.41
CA VAL A 81 -15.08 -4.46 4.17
C VAL A 81 -15.93 -4.78 5.40
N VAL A 82 -15.44 -4.43 6.58
CA VAL A 82 -16.13 -4.69 7.84
C VAL A 82 -16.36 -3.41 8.64
N PRO A 83 -17.50 -3.27 9.34
CA PRO A 83 -17.72 -2.16 10.26
C PRO A 83 -16.90 -2.34 11.54
N LEU A 84 -16.44 -1.23 12.13
CA LEU A 84 -15.67 -1.21 13.38
C LEU A 84 -16.41 -0.41 14.46
N HIS A 85 -17.57 -0.88 14.92
CA HIS A 85 -18.42 -0.15 15.85
C HIS A 85 -17.79 0.00 17.24
N ALA A 86 -17.25 -1.08 17.80
CA ALA A 86 -16.64 -1.05 19.12
C ALA A 86 -15.32 -0.27 19.10
N MET A 87 -14.52 -0.42 18.05
CA MET A 87 -13.29 0.37 17.85
C MET A 87 -13.59 1.85 17.68
N GLN A 88 -14.63 2.23 16.93
CA GLN A 88 -15.04 3.64 16.79
C GLN A 88 -15.36 4.25 18.15
N THR A 89 -16.14 3.58 18.97
CA THR A 89 -16.47 4.05 20.33
C THR A 89 -15.21 4.19 21.19
N ALA A 90 -14.30 3.24 21.14
CA ALA A 90 -13.06 3.28 21.90
C ALA A 90 -12.17 4.46 21.47
N LEU A 91 -12.11 4.74 20.18
CA LEU A 91 -11.30 5.85 19.64
C LEU A 91 -11.94 7.22 19.86
N ASP A 92 -13.28 7.32 19.87
CA ASP A 92 -13.98 8.53 20.30
C ASP A 92 -13.57 8.93 21.71
N GLN A 93 -13.52 7.95 22.63
CA GLN A 93 -13.05 8.17 23.99
C GLN A 93 -11.59 8.54 24.07
N ARG A 94 -10.73 7.82 23.32
CA ARG A 94 -9.28 8.05 23.30
C ARG A 94 -8.92 9.45 22.80
N TYR A 95 -9.57 9.91 21.76
CA TYR A 95 -9.26 11.21 21.14
C TYR A 95 -10.11 12.36 21.65
N GLY A 96 -11.11 12.08 22.48
CA GLY A 96 -12.02 13.09 23.02
C GLY A 96 -12.87 13.81 21.98
N LEU A 97 -13.14 13.14 20.86
CA LEU A 97 -13.91 13.66 19.73
C LEU A 97 -14.83 12.56 19.20
N THR A 98 -16.13 12.81 19.19
CA THR A 98 -17.09 11.89 18.58
C THR A 98 -17.01 11.99 17.06
N LEU A 99 -16.67 10.90 16.41
CA LEU A 99 -16.56 10.83 14.95
C LEU A 99 -17.95 10.92 14.31
N ALA A 100 -18.16 11.93 13.47
CA ALA A 100 -19.31 12.01 12.60
C ALA A 100 -19.18 11.03 11.44
N GLY A 101 -20.23 10.25 11.17
CA GLY A 101 -20.19 9.18 10.17
C GLY A 101 -19.83 7.83 10.75
N ARG A 102 -19.43 6.90 9.89
CA ARG A 102 -19.15 5.51 10.27
C ARG A 102 -17.72 5.12 9.96
N LEU A 103 -17.15 4.24 10.78
CA LEU A 103 -15.82 3.67 10.61
C LEU A 103 -15.92 2.28 9.99
N LEU A 104 -15.25 2.08 8.87
CA LEU A 104 -15.11 0.80 8.18
C LEU A 104 -13.63 0.43 8.02
N LEU A 105 -13.35 -0.86 7.92
CA LEU A 105 -12.02 -1.41 7.67
C LEU A 105 -12.02 -2.21 6.37
N LYS A 106 -11.13 -1.88 5.43
CA LYS A 106 -10.81 -2.69 4.25
C LYS A 106 -9.70 -3.67 4.61
N LYS A 107 -10.00 -4.97 4.64
CA LYS A 107 -9.10 -6.00 5.17
C LYS A 107 -8.10 -6.55 4.14
N ASP A 108 -7.37 -5.70 3.44
CA ASP A 108 -6.29 -6.14 2.55
C ASP A 108 -5.17 -6.87 3.29
N SER A 109 -5.11 -6.71 4.61
CA SER A 109 -4.29 -7.52 5.51
C SER A 109 -4.55 -9.03 5.41
N HIS A 110 -5.72 -9.43 4.91
CA HIS A 110 -6.13 -10.83 4.76
C HIS A 110 -6.38 -11.22 3.29
N LEU A 111 -5.80 -10.49 2.35
CA LEU A 111 -5.83 -10.90 0.96
C LEU A 111 -5.22 -12.31 0.80
N PRO A 112 -5.82 -13.17 -0.05
CA PRO A 112 -5.29 -14.51 -0.27
C PRO A 112 -3.87 -14.46 -0.84
N ILE A 113 -3.16 -15.56 -0.73
CA ILE A 113 -1.81 -15.83 -1.24
C ILE A 113 -0.70 -15.20 -0.37
N SER A 114 -0.75 -13.90 -0.08
CA SER A 114 0.36 -13.25 0.64
C SER A 114 -0.04 -12.41 1.86
N GLY A 115 -1.33 -12.34 2.20
CA GLY A 115 -1.80 -11.73 3.45
C GLY A 115 -1.50 -10.23 3.59
N SER A 116 -1.45 -9.50 2.49
CA SER A 116 -1.23 -8.06 2.48
C SER A 116 -1.73 -7.38 1.20
N ILE A 117 -1.84 -6.05 1.23
CA ILE A 117 -2.18 -5.23 0.05
C ILE A 117 -1.26 -5.50 -1.15
N LYS A 118 -0.04 -5.98 -0.91
CA LYS A 118 0.95 -6.28 -1.95
C LYS A 118 0.49 -7.41 -2.89
N ALA A 119 -0.47 -8.23 -2.47
CA ALA A 119 -1.14 -9.21 -3.34
C ALA A 119 -1.88 -8.56 -4.51
N ARG A 120 -2.25 -7.28 -4.42
CA ARG A 120 -2.85 -6.56 -5.55
C ARG A 120 -1.82 -6.23 -6.62
N GLY A 121 -0.83 -5.39 -6.30
CA GLY A 121 0.14 -4.89 -7.27
C GLY A 121 1.26 -5.90 -7.58
N GLY A 122 1.85 -6.51 -6.55
CA GLY A 122 2.99 -7.41 -6.71
C GLY A 122 2.65 -8.66 -7.52
N ILE A 123 1.52 -9.30 -7.21
CA ILE A 123 1.04 -10.44 -7.99
C ILE A 123 0.71 -10.00 -9.42
N TYR A 124 -0.04 -8.89 -9.59
CA TYR A 124 -0.42 -8.40 -10.90
C TYR A 124 0.78 -8.17 -11.83
N GLU A 125 1.84 -7.54 -11.34
CA GLU A 125 3.02 -7.28 -12.17
C GLU A 125 3.70 -8.55 -12.66
N VAL A 126 3.81 -9.56 -11.80
CA VAL A 126 4.34 -10.87 -12.20
C VAL A 126 3.42 -11.54 -13.24
N LEU A 127 2.12 -11.50 -13.05
CA LEU A 127 1.14 -12.04 -14.00
C LEU A 127 1.23 -11.33 -15.36
N ALA A 128 1.33 -10.01 -15.37
CA ALA A 128 1.49 -9.22 -16.60
C ALA A 128 2.78 -9.58 -17.35
N HIS A 129 3.88 -9.77 -16.62
CA HIS A 129 5.15 -10.21 -17.19
C HIS A 129 5.06 -11.63 -17.77
N ALA A 130 4.45 -12.56 -17.03
CA ALA A 130 4.25 -13.93 -17.47
C ALA A 130 3.38 -14.00 -18.76
N GLU A 131 2.28 -13.24 -18.80
CA GLU A 131 1.44 -13.14 -20.01
C GLU A 131 2.25 -12.65 -21.21
N LYS A 132 3.01 -11.57 -21.02
CA LYS A 132 3.87 -11.00 -22.07
C LYS A 132 4.85 -12.02 -22.64
N LEU A 133 5.51 -12.78 -21.77
CA LEU A 133 6.48 -13.81 -22.19
C LEU A 133 5.81 -14.96 -22.95
N ALA A 134 4.70 -15.47 -22.42
CA ALA A 134 3.98 -16.60 -23.03
C ALA A 134 3.35 -16.24 -24.38
N LEU A 135 2.78 -15.03 -24.49
CA LEU A 135 2.26 -14.52 -25.77
C LEU A 135 3.38 -14.35 -26.81
N ALA A 136 4.49 -13.75 -26.41
CA ALA A 136 5.65 -13.54 -27.31
C ALA A 136 6.27 -14.86 -27.80
N ALA A 137 6.22 -15.90 -26.98
CA ALA A 137 6.67 -17.24 -27.34
C ALA A 137 5.66 -18.04 -28.20
N GLY A 138 4.46 -17.50 -28.41
CA GLY A 138 3.38 -18.19 -29.12
C GLY A 138 2.77 -19.38 -28.38
N LEU A 139 3.01 -19.47 -27.06
CA LEU A 139 2.49 -20.56 -26.20
C LEU A 139 1.12 -20.25 -25.63
N LEU A 140 0.69 -19.01 -25.66
CA LEU A 140 -0.56 -18.52 -25.11
C LEU A 140 -1.21 -17.53 -26.08
N GLN A 141 -2.56 -17.52 -26.09
CA GLN A 141 -3.38 -16.51 -26.75
C GLN A 141 -4.31 -15.85 -25.71
N LEU A 142 -4.71 -14.60 -25.95
CA LEU A 142 -5.59 -13.88 -25.01
C LEU A 142 -6.97 -14.55 -24.82
N THR A 143 -7.40 -15.37 -25.77
CA THR A 143 -8.65 -16.12 -25.74
C THR A 143 -8.54 -17.49 -25.08
N ASP A 144 -7.33 -17.92 -24.70
CA ASP A 144 -7.13 -19.21 -24.05
C ASP A 144 -7.67 -19.20 -22.61
N ASN A 145 -7.99 -20.40 -22.11
CA ASN A 145 -8.23 -20.58 -20.68
C ASN A 145 -6.88 -20.60 -19.94
N TYR A 146 -6.62 -19.58 -19.14
CA TYR A 146 -5.34 -19.43 -18.42
C TYR A 146 -5.10 -20.47 -17.33
N ALA A 147 -6.08 -21.35 -17.03
CA ALA A 147 -5.82 -22.52 -16.19
C ALA A 147 -4.71 -23.41 -16.77
N SER A 148 -4.49 -23.38 -18.08
CA SER A 148 -3.40 -24.09 -18.76
C SER A 148 -1.99 -23.64 -18.32
N LEU A 149 -1.85 -22.44 -17.78
CA LEU A 149 -0.61 -21.97 -17.19
C LEU A 149 -0.16 -22.79 -15.97
N PHE A 150 -1.09 -23.47 -15.31
CA PHE A 150 -0.80 -24.41 -14.22
C PHE A 150 -0.51 -25.80 -14.78
N SER A 151 0.63 -25.90 -15.50
CA SER A 151 1.10 -27.13 -16.15
C SER A 151 2.64 -27.24 -16.05
N GLU A 152 3.15 -28.45 -16.19
CA GLU A 152 4.63 -28.66 -16.23
C GLU A 152 5.27 -27.97 -17.43
N GLU A 153 4.59 -27.92 -18.58
CA GLU A 153 5.09 -27.24 -19.79
C GLU A 153 5.35 -25.75 -19.53
N PHE A 154 4.39 -25.04 -18.93
CA PHE A 154 4.58 -23.63 -18.58
C PHE A 154 5.57 -23.43 -17.44
N ARG A 155 5.60 -24.32 -16.46
CA ARG A 155 6.61 -24.29 -15.40
C ARG A 155 8.01 -24.40 -15.96
N GLU A 156 8.24 -25.33 -16.89
CA GLU A 156 9.53 -25.51 -17.57
C GLU A 156 9.87 -24.25 -18.40
N PHE A 157 8.90 -23.70 -19.14
CA PHE A 157 9.08 -22.46 -19.90
C PHE A 157 9.53 -21.30 -19.03
N PHE A 158 8.80 -21.02 -17.92
CA PHE A 158 9.14 -19.91 -17.02
C PHE A 158 10.44 -20.16 -16.24
N SER A 159 10.88 -21.40 -16.04
CA SER A 159 12.14 -21.71 -15.37
C SER A 159 13.37 -21.15 -16.09
N GLY A 160 13.24 -20.86 -17.37
CA GLY A 160 14.27 -20.18 -18.18
C GLY A 160 14.40 -18.68 -17.90
N TYR A 161 13.51 -18.11 -17.09
CA TYR A 161 13.46 -16.68 -16.78
C TYR A 161 13.61 -16.43 -15.28
N ARG A 162 14.05 -15.21 -14.92
CA ARG A 162 14.32 -14.79 -13.56
C ARG A 162 13.53 -13.52 -13.21
N ILE A 163 13.17 -13.42 -11.93
CA ILE A 163 12.58 -12.20 -11.35
C ILE A 163 13.43 -11.79 -10.17
N ALA A 164 13.73 -10.50 -10.07
CA ALA A 164 14.43 -9.89 -8.95
C ALA A 164 13.62 -8.71 -8.42
N VAL A 165 13.62 -8.54 -7.09
CA VAL A 165 12.97 -7.42 -6.40
C VAL A 165 13.73 -7.08 -5.13
N GLY A 166 13.81 -5.78 -4.80
CA GLY A 166 14.18 -5.31 -3.46
C GLY A 166 12.93 -5.12 -2.62
N SER A 167 12.94 -5.55 -1.35
CA SER A 167 11.75 -5.51 -0.51
C SER A 167 12.08 -5.39 0.97
N THR A 168 11.20 -4.72 1.73
CA THR A 168 11.17 -4.74 3.20
C THR A 168 10.45 -5.97 3.77
N GLY A 169 9.70 -6.71 2.93
CA GLY A 169 9.03 -7.94 3.33
C GLY A 169 7.78 -8.30 2.53
N ASN A 170 6.69 -7.56 2.66
CA ASN A 170 5.39 -7.95 2.09
C ASN A 170 5.37 -7.97 0.56
N LEU A 171 6.03 -7.01 -0.10
CA LEU A 171 6.14 -7.02 -1.56
C LEU A 171 6.94 -8.23 -2.04
N GLY A 172 8.08 -8.50 -1.41
CA GLY A 172 8.88 -9.68 -1.70
C GLY A 172 8.11 -10.98 -1.52
N MET A 173 7.27 -11.07 -0.48
CA MET A 173 6.39 -12.23 -0.25
C MET A 173 5.40 -12.41 -1.40
N SER A 174 4.71 -11.35 -1.80
CA SER A 174 3.73 -11.40 -2.90
C SER A 174 4.40 -11.81 -4.21
N ILE A 175 5.48 -11.14 -4.58
CA ILE A 175 6.23 -11.41 -5.82
C ILE A 175 6.88 -12.79 -5.77
N GLY A 176 7.52 -13.14 -4.66
CA GLY A 176 8.23 -14.40 -4.50
C GLY A 176 7.30 -15.61 -4.62
N ILE A 177 6.17 -15.58 -3.92
CA ILE A 177 5.22 -16.71 -3.91
C ILE A 177 4.62 -16.94 -5.30
N ILE A 178 4.10 -15.90 -5.95
CA ILE A 178 3.50 -16.05 -7.29
C ILE A 178 4.54 -16.44 -8.35
N SER A 179 5.73 -15.85 -8.31
CA SER A 179 6.78 -16.13 -9.25
C SER A 179 7.27 -17.58 -9.16
N ALA A 180 7.52 -18.08 -7.95
CA ALA A 180 7.91 -19.46 -7.72
C ALA A 180 6.81 -20.44 -8.16
N ARG A 181 5.55 -20.12 -7.91
CA ARG A 181 4.41 -20.97 -8.32
C ARG A 181 4.27 -21.08 -9.83
N LEU A 182 4.53 -19.99 -10.57
CA LEU A 182 4.54 -19.99 -12.04
C LEU A 182 5.73 -20.78 -12.61
N GLY A 183 6.83 -20.88 -11.87
CA GLY A 183 8.05 -21.58 -12.30
C GLY A 183 9.27 -20.70 -12.47
N PHE A 184 9.17 -19.37 -12.30
CA PHE A 184 10.33 -18.47 -12.37
C PHE A 184 11.38 -18.78 -11.30
N SER A 185 12.64 -18.58 -11.63
CA SER A 185 13.69 -18.42 -10.63
C SER A 185 13.61 -17.01 -10.05
N VAL A 186 13.40 -16.87 -8.75
CA VAL A 186 13.14 -15.57 -8.12
C VAL A 186 14.13 -15.29 -6.99
N SER A 187 14.66 -14.07 -6.98
CA SER A 187 15.51 -13.54 -5.91
C SER A 187 14.84 -12.31 -5.27
N VAL A 188 14.71 -12.33 -3.94
CA VAL A 188 14.24 -11.19 -3.15
C VAL A 188 15.43 -10.65 -2.37
N HIS A 189 15.77 -9.38 -2.64
CA HIS A 189 16.84 -8.66 -1.98
C HIS A 189 16.27 -7.90 -0.79
N MET A 190 16.76 -8.19 0.41
CA MET A 190 16.22 -7.68 1.67
C MET A 190 17.33 -7.12 2.55
N SER A 191 17.01 -6.12 3.37
CA SER A 191 17.88 -5.72 4.46
C SER A 191 17.92 -6.81 5.55
N ALA A 192 19.06 -6.91 6.26
CA ALA A 192 19.25 -7.94 7.27
C ALA A 192 18.29 -7.81 8.46
N ASP A 193 17.80 -6.59 8.74
CA ASP A 193 16.81 -6.28 9.78
C ASP A 193 15.37 -6.58 9.41
N ALA A 194 15.08 -6.96 8.15
CA ALA A 194 13.75 -7.42 7.75
C ALA A 194 13.33 -8.65 8.58
N ARG A 195 12.04 -8.76 8.85
CA ARG A 195 11.48 -9.79 9.76
C ARG A 195 11.86 -11.20 9.31
N GLU A 196 12.48 -11.96 10.21
CA GLU A 196 13.00 -13.31 9.91
C GLU A 196 11.90 -14.27 9.43
N TRP A 197 10.71 -14.18 10.00
CA TRP A 197 9.59 -15.03 9.57
C TRP A 197 9.20 -14.81 8.10
N LYS A 198 9.34 -13.61 7.57
CA LYS A 198 9.09 -13.30 6.15
C LYS A 198 10.15 -13.93 5.25
N LYS A 199 11.41 -13.83 5.64
CA LYS A 199 12.54 -14.48 4.95
C LYS A 199 12.36 -16.00 4.92
N GLN A 200 11.98 -16.58 6.07
CA GLN A 200 11.73 -18.02 6.19
C GLN A 200 10.57 -18.45 5.27
N LYS A 201 9.49 -17.70 5.27
CA LYS A 201 8.33 -17.96 4.40
C LYS A 201 8.69 -17.94 2.92
N LEU A 202 9.54 -17.01 2.50
CA LEU A 202 10.07 -16.96 1.14
C LEU A 202 10.91 -18.19 0.81
N ARG A 203 11.84 -18.56 1.67
CA ARG A 203 12.69 -19.76 1.48
C ARG A 203 11.87 -21.04 1.37
N GLU A 204 10.82 -21.18 2.20
CA GLU A 204 9.88 -22.31 2.14
C GLU A 204 9.13 -22.41 0.80
N ASN A 205 8.95 -21.31 0.11
CA ASN A 205 8.36 -21.23 -1.23
C ASN A 205 9.38 -21.33 -2.37
N GLY A 206 10.63 -21.68 -2.08
CA GLY A 206 11.68 -21.85 -3.09
C GLY A 206 12.29 -20.54 -3.60
N VAL A 207 12.11 -19.44 -2.89
CA VAL A 207 12.65 -18.13 -3.23
C VAL A 207 14.06 -17.98 -2.69
N ASN A 208 14.97 -17.44 -3.51
CA ASN A 208 16.29 -17.05 -3.08
C ASN A 208 16.25 -15.70 -2.35
N VAL A 209 16.51 -15.71 -1.04
CA VAL A 209 16.59 -14.50 -0.21
C VAL A 209 18.04 -14.06 -0.12
N VAL A 210 18.34 -12.85 -0.62
CA VAL A 210 19.66 -12.24 -0.56
C VAL A 210 19.63 -11.12 0.49
N GLU A 211 20.45 -11.24 1.52
CA GLU A 211 20.46 -10.31 2.66
C GLU A 211 21.61 -9.30 2.58
N TYR A 212 21.33 -8.06 2.95
CA TYR A 212 22.30 -6.97 3.00
C TYR A 212 22.32 -6.36 4.41
N ALA A 213 23.51 -6.07 4.91
CA ALA A 213 23.68 -5.40 6.21
C ALA A 213 23.19 -3.94 6.22
N GLN A 214 23.03 -3.35 5.03
CA GLN A 214 22.54 -2.00 4.81
C GLN A 214 21.01 -2.00 4.71
N ASP A 215 20.45 -0.80 4.49
CA ASP A 215 19.02 -0.58 4.42
C ASP A 215 18.36 -1.07 3.11
N TYR A 216 17.04 -0.86 3.03
CA TYR A 216 16.20 -1.18 1.88
C TYR A 216 16.72 -0.59 0.56
N GLY A 217 17.23 0.64 0.56
CA GLY A 217 17.72 1.30 -0.64
C GLY A 217 18.87 0.52 -1.31
N VAL A 218 19.78 -0.02 -0.50
CA VAL A 218 20.88 -0.87 -0.99
C VAL A 218 20.34 -2.18 -1.57
N ALA A 219 19.36 -2.80 -0.90
CA ALA A 219 18.75 -4.04 -1.40
C ALA A 219 18.07 -3.83 -2.76
N VAL A 220 17.35 -2.72 -2.94
CA VAL A 220 16.73 -2.34 -4.24
C VAL A 220 17.76 -2.16 -5.33
N GLU A 221 18.85 -1.42 -5.04
CA GLU A 221 19.91 -1.17 -6.03
C GLU A 221 20.61 -2.47 -6.45
N GLN A 222 20.90 -3.36 -5.51
CA GLN A 222 21.52 -4.64 -5.81
C GLN A 222 20.62 -5.55 -6.65
N GLY A 223 19.31 -5.56 -6.39
CA GLY A 223 18.34 -6.26 -7.22
C GLY A 223 18.28 -5.72 -8.65
N ARG A 224 18.32 -4.40 -8.81
CA ARG A 224 18.37 -3.73 -10.10
C ARG A 224 19.64 -4.07 -10.89
N LEU A 225 20.79 -4.08 -10.22
CA LEU A 225 22.08 -4.46 -10.83
C LEU A 225 22.10 -5.93 -11.27
N GLN A 226 21.53 -6.84 -10.48
CA GLN A 226 21.38 -8.25 -10.86
C GLN A 226 20.59 -8.38 -12.18
N ALA A 227 19.46 -7.71 -12.27
CA ALA A 227 18.62 -7.75 -13.47
C ALA A 227 19.31 -7.14 -14.69
N ALA A 228 20.04 -6.04 -14.50
CA ALA A 228 20.77 -5.38 -15.59
C ALA A 228 21.86 -6.26 -16.22
N SER A 229 22.41 -7.22 -15.47
CA SER A 229 23.45 -8.14 -15.94
C SER A 229 22.91 -9.38 -16.67
N ASP A 230 21.59 -9.60 -16.68
CA ASP A 230 20.94 -10.79 -17.23
C ASP A 230 19.69 -10.41 -18.03
N PRO A 231 19.70 -10.56 -19.38
CA PRO A 231 18.56 -10.19 -20.23
C PRO A 231 17.30 -11.03 -19.98
N ARG A 232 17.42 -12.17 -19.27
CA ARG A 232 16.28 -13.00 -18.87
C ARG A 232 15.80 -12.69 -17.45
N CYS A 233 16.38 -11.71 -16.77
CA CYS A 233 15.97 -11.26 -15.46
C CYS A 233 15.12 -10.00 -15.57
N PHE A 234 13.92 -10.07 -15.01
CA PHE A 234 13.03 -8.92 -14.88
C PHE A 234 13.10 -8.38 -13.46
N PHE A 235 13.48 -7.10 -13.32
CA PHE A 235 13.46 -6.40 -12.06
C PHE A 235 12.11 -5.72 -11.85
N ILE A 236 11.46 -5.98 -10.71
CA ILE A 236 10.25 -5.29 -10.31
C ILE A 236 10.63 -4.06 -9.48
N ASP A 237 10.39 -2.89 -10.05
CA ASP A 237 10.77 -1.59 -9.48
C ASP A 237 9.60 -1.00 -8.68
N ASP A 238 9.58 -1.23 -7.38
CA ASP A 238 8.55 -0.72 -6.45
C ASP A 238 8.49 0.83 -6.45
N GLU A 239 9.57 1.48 -6.83
CA GLU A 239 9.65 2.95 -6.83
C GLU A 239 9.01 3.58 -8.08
N ASN A 240 9.07 2.91 -9.24
CA ASN A 240 8.72 3.54 -10.52
C ASN A 240 7.77 2.74 -11.40
N SER A 241 7.39 1.51 -11.03
CA SER A 241 6.56 0.66 -11.89
C SER A 241 5.13 1.16 -12.01
N GLN A 242 4.74 1.55 -13.22
CA GLN A 242 3.34 1.86 -13.55
C GLN A 242 2.46 0.61 -13.58
N THR A 243 3.01 -0.55 -13.96
CA THR A 243 2.29 -1.83 -13.95
C THR A 243 1.91 -2.22 -12.52
N LEU A 244 2.85 -2.10 -11.58
CA LEU A 244 2.59 -2.33 -10.16
C LEU A 244 1.47 -1.40 -9.64
N PHE A 245 1.58 -0.12 -9.95
CA PHE A 245 0.60 0.91 -9.60
C PHE A 245 -0.80 0.60 -10.14
N LEU A 246 -0.92 0.16 -11.40
CA LEU A 246 -2.19 -0.22 -12.01
C LEU A 246 -2.82 -1.45 -11.35
N GLY A 247 -2.02 -2.41 -10.91
CA GLY A 247 -2.53 -3.56 -10.16
C GLY A 247 -3.23 -3.14 -8.86
N TYR A 248 -2.71 -2.15 -8.15
CA TYR A 248 -3.38 -1.57 -6.99
C TYR A 248 -4.63 -0.76 -7.36
N ALA A 249 -4.61 -0.05 -8.49
CA ALA A 249 -5.71 0.81 -8.91
C ALA A 249 -7.01 0.06 -9.17
N VAL A 250 -6.95 -1.22 -9.52
CA VAL A 250 -8.14 -2.08 -9.70
C VAL A 250 -9.02 -2.11 -8.44
N ALA A 251 -8.45 -1.90 -7.26
CA ALA A 251 -9.19 -1.86 -5.99
C ALA A 251 -10.32 -0.81 -5.97
N GLY A 252 -10.18 0.31 -6.68
CA GLY A 252 -11.19 1.37 -6.69
C GLY A 252 -12.52 0.92 -7.27
N GLY A 253 -12.52 0.35 -8.47
CA GLY A 253 -13.73 -0.17 -9.12
C GLY A 253 -14.34 -1.35 -8.36
N ARG A 254 -13.51 -2.20 -7.77
CA ARG A 254 -13.97 -3.33 -6.93
C ARG A 254 -14.63 -2.84 -5.65
N LEU A 255 -14.07 -1.85 -4.97
CA LEU A 255 -14.70 -1.23 -3.79
C LEU A 255 -16.05 -0.61 -4.13
N LYS A 256 -16.15 0.06 -5.29
CA LYS A 256 -17.41 0.65 -5.74
C LYS A 256 -18.50 -0.41 -5.86
N ARG A 257 -18.19 -1.59 -6.41
CA ARG A 257 -19.12 -2.73 -6.46
C ARG A 257 -19.47 -3.25 -5.06
N GLN A 258 -18.49 -3.45 -4.19
CA GLN A 258 -18.72 -3.87 -2.80
C GLN A 258 -19.64 -2.90 -2.06
N PHE A 259 -19.45 -1.61 -2.24
CA PHE A 259 -20.30 -0.59 -1.64
C PHE A 259 -21.73 -0.62 -2.19
N ALA A 260 -21.89 -0.78 -3.49
CA ALA A 260 -23.22 -0.94 -4.11
C ALA A 260 -23.96 -2.16 -3.53
N ASP A 261 -23.28 -3.30 -3.40
CA ASP A 261 -23.84 -4.54 -2.87
C ASP A 261 -24.22 -4.43 -1.38
N SER A 262 -23.49 -3.64 -0.61
CA SER A 262 -23.71 -3.43 0.85
C SER A 262 -24.54 -2.17 1.17
N GLY A 263 -25.00 -1.42 0.16
CA GLY A 263 -25.80 -0.22 0.35
C GLY A 263 -25.02 0.99 0.89
N VAL A 264 -23.69 1.00 0.73
CA VAL A 264 -22.86 2.17 1.09
C VAL A 264 -22.88 3.17 -0.06
N ARG A 265 -23.46 4.34 0.21
CA ARG A 265 -23.54 5.44 -0.78
C ARG A 265 -22.29 6.31 -0.71
N VAL A 266 -21.83 6.75 -1.89
CA VAL A 266 -20.77 7.75 -2.04
C VAL A 266 -21.21 8.77 -3.08
N ASP A 267 -21.50 9.97 -2.64
CA ASP A 267 -21.94 11.10 -3.46
C ASP A 267 -21.71 12.41 -2.68
N ALA A 268 -22.16 13.54 -3.19
CA ALA A 268 -21.98 14.84 -2.57
C ALA A 268 -22.55 14.92 -1.13
N GLN A 269 -23.59 14.14 -0.81
CA GLN A 269 -24.20 14.10 0.53
C GLN A 269 -23.63 12.98 1.40
N HIS A 270 -22.84 12.09 0.83
CA HIS A 270 -22.25 10.92 1.50
C HIS A 270 -20.77 10.85 1.15
N PRO A 271 -19.93 11.75 1.68
CA PRO A 271 -18.50 11.77 1.35
C PRO A 271 -17.80 10.52 1.86
N LEU A 272 -16.77 10.09 1.10
CA LEU A 272 -15.89 8.99 1.45
C LEU A 272 -14.51 9.54 1.80
N PHE A 273 -13.98 9.12 2.94
CA PHE A 273 -12.59 9.36 3.35
C PHE A 273 -11.86 8.03 3.41
N VAL A 274 -10.70 7.94 2.77
CA VAL A 274 -9.90 6.72 2.77
C VAL A 274 -8.51 7.03 3.31
N TYR A 275 -8.08 6.25 4.30
CA TYR A 275 -6.83 6.44 5.04
C TYR A 275 -5.88 5.30 4.69
N LEU A 276 -4.77 5.64 4.06
CA LEU A 276 -3.87 4.70 3.40
C LEU A 276 -2.47 4.75 4.02
N PRO A 277 -2.03 3.70 4.69
CA PRO A 277 -0.63 3.57 5.08
C PRO A 277 0.29 3.67 3.88
N CYS A 278 1.33 4.50 3.97
CA CYS A 278 2.23 4.81 2.87
C CYS A 278 3.70 4.56 3.25
N GLY A 279 4.35 3.67 2.49
CA GLY A 279 5.80 3.50 2.47
C GLY A 279 6.38 4.20 1.24
N VAL A 280 6.87 3.44 0.26
CA VAL A 280 7.41 4.00 -1.00
C VAL A 280 6.36 4.73 -1.82
N GLY A 281 5.08 4.33 -1.73
CA GLY A 281 3.95 5.03 -2.30
C GLY A 281 3.14 4.28 -3.36
N GLY A 282 3.67 3.22 -3.95
CA GLY A 282 3.01 2.50 -5.05
C GLY A 282 1.65 1.92 -4.67
N GLY A 283 1.56 1.24 -3.54
CA GLY A 283 0.30 0.66 -3.04
C GLY A 283 -0.77 1.71 -2.76
N PRO A 284 -0.54 2.64 -1.82
CA PRO A 284 -1.53 3.66 -1.50
C PRO A 284 -1.79 4.60 -2.69
N GLY A 285 -0.79 4.91 -3.51
CA GLY A 285 -0.96 5.75 -4.69
C GLY A 285 -1.84 5.11 -5.75
N GLY A 286 -1.61 3.84 -6.07
CA GLY A 286 -2.44 3.11 -7.02
C GLY A 286 -3.88 2.95 -6.53
N VAL A 287 -4.07 2.58 -5.26
CA VAL A 287 -5.41 2.50 -4.66
C VAL A 287 -6.11 3.87 -4.72
N ALA A 288 -5.44 4.94 -4.32
CA ALA A 288 -6.01 6.30 -4.38
C ALA A 288 -6.39 6.69 -5.81
N PHE A 289 -5.55 6.38 -6.79
CA PHE A 289 -5.87 6.63 -8.21
C PHE A 289 -7.14 5.89 -8.63
N GLY A 290 -7.23 4.61 -8.36
CA GLY A 290 -8.44 3.82 -8.65
C GLY A 290 -9.69 4.34 -7.94
N LEU A 291 -9.56 4.78 -6.69
CA LEU A 291 -10.65 5.39 -5.92
C LEU A 291 -11.12 6.71 -6.54
N LYS A 292 -10.19 7.56 -6.96
CA LYS A 292 -10.53 8.83 -7.64
C LYS A 292 -11.27 8.58 -8.95
N LEU A 293 -10.85 7.58 -9.74
CA LEU A 293 -11.58 7.18 -10.94
C LEU A 293 -12.99 6.65 -10.64
N ALA A 294 -13.14 5.88 -9.56
CA ALA A 294 -14.41 5.25 -9.18
C ALA A 294 -15.43 6.21 -8.56
N PHE A 295 -14.98 7.15 -7.73
CA PHE A 295 -15.83 8.01 -6.89
C PHE A 295 -15.65 9.51 -7.17
N GLY A 296 -14.74 9.90 -8.05
CA GLY A 296 -14.52 11.29 -8.43
C GLY A 296 -14.08 12.16 -7.26
N ASP A 297 -14.69 13.34 -7.15
CA ASP A 297 -14.37 14.31 -6.10
C ASP A 297 -15.06 14.02 -4.76
N HIS A 298 -15.87 12.96 -4.68
CA HIS A 298 -16.55 12.54 -3.45
C HIS A 298 -15.69 11.65 -2.55
N VAL A 299 -14.48 11.29 -2.99
CA VAL A 299 -13.50 10.58 -2.17
C VAL A 299 -12.32 11.47 -1.85
N HIS A 300 -11.94 11.48 -0.57
CA HIS A 300 -10.77 12.15 -0.04
C HIS A 300 -9.75 11.10 0.40
N CYS A 301 -8.60 11.05 -0.27
CA CYS A 301 -7.54 10.10 0.05
C CYS A 301 -6.46 10.78 0.90
N ILE A 302 -6.17 10.20 2.06
CA ILE A 302 -5.21 10.69 3.03
C ILE A 302 -4.16 9.62 3.28
N PHE A 303 -2.88 9.98 3.18
CA PHE A 303 -1.77 9.08 3.45
C PHE A 303 -1.30 9.18 4.90
N ALA A 304 -0.96 8.03 5.46
CA ALA A 304 -0.46 7.90 6.83
C ALA A 304 0.96 7.30 6.82
N GLU A 305 1.90 7.96 7.49
CA GLU A 305 3.30 7.58 7.51
C GLU A 305 3.86 7.56 8.94
N PRO A 306 4.87 6.72 9.25
CA PRO A 306 5.57 6.80 10.53
C PRO A 306 6.31 8.13 10.71
N THR A 307 6.38 8.64 11.93
CA THR A 307 7.17 9.85 12.23
C THR A 307 8.65 9.71 11.84
N HIS A 308 9.18 8.49 11.87
CA HIS A 308 10.56 8.19 11.48
C HIS A 308 10.76 7.92 9.98
N SER A 309 9.69 7.85 9.20
CA SER A 309 9.74 7.51 7.77
C SER A 309 8.71 8.31 6.95
N PRO A 310 8.63 9.65 7.07
CA PRO A 310 7.64 10.47 6.38
C PRO A 310 8.08 10.86 4.97
N CYS A 311 8.58 9.91 4.17
CA CYS A 311 9.25 10.20 2.90
C CYS A 311 8.31 10.79 1.84
N MET A 312 7.07 10.30 1.75
CA MET A 312 6.10 10.80 0.76
C MET A 312 5.59 12.18 1.13
N LEU A 313 5.24 12.41 2.39
CA LEU A 313 4.88 13.74 2.89
C LEU A 313 6.00 14.75 2.63
N LEU A 314 7.23 14.39 3.00
CA LEU A 314 8.41 15.24 2.76
C LEU A 314 8.56 15.59 1.27
N GLY A 315 8.50 14.58 0.41
CA GLY A 315 8.66 14.75 -1.04
C GLY A 315 7.56 15.60 -1.68
N VAL A 316 6.30 15.35 -1.33
CA VAL A 316 5.15 16.09 -1.86
C VAL A 316 5.09 17.51 -1.29
N HIS A 317 5.27 17.68 0.02
CA HIS A 317 5.21 18.98 0.68
C HIS A 317 6.25 19.94 0.13
N THR A 318 7.49 19.49 -0.02
CA THR A 318 8.59 20.30 -0.54
C THR A 318 8.63 20.42 -2.07
N GLY A 319 7.92 19.54 -2.78
CA GLY A 319 8.00 19.40 -4.23
C GLY A 319 9.29 18.74 -4.73
N LEU A 320 10.13 18.24 -3.82
CA LEU A 320 11.40 17.58 -4.18
C LEU A 320 11.22 16.11 -4.54
N HIS A 321 10.10 15.48 -4.14
CA HIS A 321 9.76 14.11 -4.43
C HIS A 321 10.89 13.12 -4.08
N ASP A 322 11.42 12.39 -5.07
CA ASP A 322 12.56 11.47 -4.93
C ASP A 322 13.93 12.19 -4.87
N GLY A 323 13.95 13.50 -4.99
CA GLY A 323 15.16 14.32 -4.83
C GLY A 323 15.62 14.50 -3.39
N ILE A 324 14.84 14.01 -2.40
CA ILE A 324 15.16 14.09 -0.98
C ILE A 324 14.80 12.78 -0.28
N ALA A 325 15.64 12.37 0.69
CA ALA A 325 15.36 11.27 1.60
C ALA A 325 15.25 11.79 3.03
N VAL A 326 14.57 11.05 3.91
CA VAL A 326 14.45 11.44 5.33
C VAL A 326 15.80 11.49 6.02
N GLN A 327 16.76 10.64 5.62
CA GLN A 327 18.12 10.62 6.12
C GLN A 327 18.89 11.91 5.78
N ASP A 328 18.56 12.59 4.69
CA ASP A 328 19.14 13.90 4.34
C ASP A 328 18.88 14.97 5.41
N LEU A 329 17.81 14.76 6.19
CA LEU A 329 17.41 15.64 7.30
C LEU A 329 17.85 15.10 8.67
N GLY A 330 18.57 13.97 8.72
CA GLY A 330 18.99 13.32 9.96
C GLY A 330 17.91 12.47 10.62
N ILE A 331 16.81 12.19 9.95
CA ILE A 331 15.77 11.24 10.41
C ILE A 331 16.27 9.82 10.14
N ASP A 332 16.17 8.93 11.14
CA ASP A 332 16.85 7.63 11.14
C ASP A 332 16.17 6.52 10.31
N ASN A 333 14.95 6.76 9.86
CA ASN A 333 14.14 5.76 9.13
C ASN A 333 13.90 4.45 9.90
N GLN A 334 13.95 4.48 11.23
CA GLN A 334 13.74 3.32 12.08
C GLN A 334 12.32 3.30 12.64
N THR A 335 11.55 2.30 12.26
CA THR A 335 10.17 2.11 12.72
C THR A 335 9.81 0.63 12.80
N ALA A 336 8.96 0.28 13.76
CA ALA A 336 8.38 -1.06 13.86
C ALA A 336 7.41 -1.37 12.71
N ALA A 337 6.95 -0.35 12.00
CA ALA A 337 6.15 -0.45 10.78
C ALA A 337 7.06 -0.78 9.59
N ASP A 338 7.60 -1.99 9.54
CA ASP A 338 8.59 -2.42 8.54
C ASP A 338 8.12 -2.25 7.09
N GLY A 339 6.83 -2.44 6.81
CA GLY A 339 6.24 -2.17 5.49
C GLY A 339 6.21 -0.70 5.09
N LEU A 340 6.45 0.23 6.02
CA LEU A 340 6.48 1.67 5.82
C LEU A 340 7.86 2.29 6.05
N ALA A 341 8.87 1.48 6.37
CA ALA A 341 10.23 1.91 6.69
C ALA A 341 11.01 2.27 5.40
N VAL A 342 10.59 3.32 4.73
CA VAL A 342 11.16 3.78 3.46
C VAL A 342 11.65 5.22 3.61
N GLY A 343 12.92 5.46 3.30
CA GLY A 343 13.55 6.77 3.46
C GLY A 343 13.34 7.71 2.28
N ARG A 344 13.11 7.17 1.08
CA ARG A 344 12.93 7.93 -0.16
C ARG A 344 11.67 7.47 -0.87
N ALA A 345 10.78 8.41 -1.18
CA ALA A 345 9.52 8.14 -1.84
C ALA A 345 9.69 7.82 -3.33
N SER A 346 8.69 7.16 -3.91
CA SER A 346 8.56 7.01 -5.36
C SER A 346 8.54 8.37 -6.04
N GLY A 347 9.41 8.55 -7.02
CA GLY A 347 9.43 9.74 -7.86
C GLY A 347 8.24 9.83 -8.80
N PHE A 348 7.71 8.68 -9.21
CA PHE A 348 6.52 8.59 -10.05
C PHE A 348 5.25 8.96 -9.27
N VAL A 349 4.99 8.28 -8.14
CA VAL A 349 3.72 8.40 -7.40
C VAL A 349 3.49 9.80 -6.86
N GLY A 350 4.50 10.42 -6.26
CA GLY A 350 4.39 11.76 -5.73
C GLY A 350 3.98 12.78 -6.80
N ARG A 351 4.64 12.76 -7.96
CA ARG A 351 4.32 13.65 -9.08
C ARG A 351 2.96 13.35 -9.71
N ALA A 352 2.63 12.08 -9.86
CA ALA A 352 1.35 11.66 -10.46
C ALA A 352 0.16 12.05 -9.58
N MET A 353 0.28 11.90 -8.27
CA MET A 353 -0.84 11.99 -7.35
C MET A 353 -0.90 13.31 -6.53
N GLU A 354 0.11 14.17 -6.59
CA GLU A 354 0.17 15.39 -5.77
C GLU A 354 -1.03 16.33 -5.94
N ARG A 355 -1.76 16.24 -7.05
CA ARG A 355 -2.97 17.03 -7.30
C ARG A 355 -4.27 16.32 -6.92
N LEU A 356 -4.19 15.05 -6.54
CA LEU A 356 -5.36 14.21 -6.24
C LEU A 356 -5.41 13.73 -4.80
N LEU A 357 -4.34 13.93 -4.02
CA LEU A 357 -4.28 13.56 -2.60
C LEU A 357 -4.73 14.73 -1.74
N SER A 358 -5.64 14.46 -0.80
CA SER A 358 -6.22 15.49 0.07
C SER A 358 -5.29 15.89 1.21
N GLY A 359 -4.51 14.97 1.74
CA GLY A 359 -3.64 15.24 2.86
C GLY A 359 -2.77 14.07 3.29
N PHE A 360 -1.96 14.35 4.31
CA PHE A 360 -1.00 13.42 4.92
C PHE A 360 -0.98 13.64 6.42
N TYR A 361 -0.67 12.60 7.16
CA TYR A 361 -0.30 12.75 8.56
C TYR A 361 0.74 11.72 8.97
N THR A 362 1.42 12.01 10.07
CA THR A 362 2.38 11.09 10.66
C THR A 362 1.95 10.64 12.04
N LEU A 363 2.38 9.43 12.44
CA LEU A 363 2.12 8.89 13.77
C LEU A 363 3.32 8.08 14.26
N SER A 364 3.44 7.94 15.58
CA SER A 364 4.52 7.19 16.21
C SER A 364 4.26 5.68 16.22
N ASP A 365 5.33 4.89 16.37
CA ASP A 365 5.23 3.45 16.59
C ASP A 365 4.39 3.11 17.83
N ARG A 366 4.55 3.89 18.90
CA ARG A 366 3.75 3.72 20.13
C ARG A 366 2.25 3.84 19.84
N GLU A 367 1.85 4.79 19.02
CA GLU A 367 0.44 4.95 18.61
C GLU A 367 -0.03 3.73 17.82
N MET A 368 0.75 3.26 16.83
CA MET A 368 0.39 2.08 16.04
C MET A 368 0.21 0.84 16.92
N PHE A 369 1.08 0.61 17.90
CA PHE A 369 0.93 -0.50 18.85
C PHE A 369 -0.30 -0.33 19.75
N ALA A 370 -0.57 0.87 20.27
CA ALA A 370 -1.77 1.12 21.06
C ALA A 370 -3.04 0.81 20.26
N LEU A 371 -3.08 1.23 19.00
CA LEU A 371 -4.21 0.96 18.10
C LEU A 371 -4.36 -0.53 17.79
N LEU A 372 -3.26 -1.28 17.65
CA LEU A 372 -3.30 -2.73 17.49
C LEU A 372 -3.94 -3.41 18.71
N GLY A 373 -3.54 -3.02 19.91
CA GLY A 373 -4.11 -3.56 21.15
C GLY A 373 -5.60 -3.26 21.29
N LEU A 374 -6.02 -2.05 20.93
CA LEU A 374 -7.43 -1.67 20.93
C LEU A 374 -8.23 -2.45 19.90
N LEU A 375 -7.72 -2.62 18.68
CA LEU A 375 -8.39 -3.37 17.62
C LEU A 375 -8.56 -4.84 17.99
N ASP A 376 -7.52 -5.47 18.56
CA ASP A 376 -7.58 -6.84 19.06
C ASP A 376 -8.63 -6.99 20.17
N SER A 377 -8.64 -6.09 21.16
CA SER A 377 -9.54 -6.17 22.30
C SER A 377 -11.01 -5.87 21.98
N HIS A 378 -11.27 -4.98 21.02
CA HIS A 378 -12.63 -4.53 20.70
C HIS A 378 -13.26 -5.24 19.49
N GLU A 379 -12.46 -5.65 18.51
CA GLU A 379 -12.96 -6.22 17.25
C GLU A 379 -12.40 -7.63 16.97
N HIS A 380 -11.46 -8.14 17.80
CA HIS A 380 -10.79 -9.42 17.62
C HIS A 380 -10.08 -9.53 16.25
N ILE A 381 -9.52 -8.41 15.78
CA ILE A 381 -8.76 -8.32 14.54
C ILE A 381 -7.30 -8.04 14.89
N GLN A 382 -6.41 -8.89 14.38
CA GLN A 382 -4.97 -8.80 14.58
C GLN A 382 -4.27 -8.42 13.27
N LEU A 383 -3.47 -7.36 13.32
CA LEU A 383 -2.75 -6.80 12.17
C LEU A 383 -1.28 -6.61 12.53
N GLU A 384 -0.43 -6.48 11.51
CA GLU A 384 0.91 -5.95 11.74
C GLU A 384 0.87 -4.44 12.04
N PRO A 385 1.87 -3.88 12.76
CA PRO A 385 1.85 -2.47 13.16
C PRO A 385 1.63 -1.48 12.01
N SER A 386 2.25 -1.70 10.85
CA SER A 386 2.10 -0.86 9.66
C SER A 386 0.63 -0.66 9.24
N ALA A 387 -0.17 -1.70 9.40
CA ALA A 387 -1.57 -1.69 8.96
C ALA A 387 -2.48 -0.81 9.82
N LEU A 388 -2.00 -0.38 11.00
CA LEU A 388 -2.73 0.52 11.91
C LEU A 388 -2.50 1.99 11.59
N ALA A 389 -1.59 2.33 10.67
CA ALA A 389 -1.25 3.72 10.41
C ALA A 389 -2.45 4.56 9.94
N GLY A 390 -3.39 3.96 9.21
CA GLY A 390 -4.62 4.65 8.77
C GLY A 390 -5.67 4.86 9.87
N MET A 391 -5.59 4.16 11.00
CA MET A 391 -6.66 4.11 12.00
C MET A 391 -6.97 5.44 12.68
N PRO A 392 -6.02 6.31 13.07
CA PRO A 392 -6.33 7.58 13.72
C PRO A 392 -6.80 8.66 12.75
N GLY A 393 -6.69 8.41 11.45
CA GLY A 393 -6.97 9.38 10.39
C GLY A 393 -8.33 10.05 10.49
N PRO A 394 -9.45 9.33 10.71
CA PRO A 394 -10.75 9.93 10.83
C PRO A 394 -10.81 11.06 11.88
N TRP A 395 -10.25 10.85 13.05
CA TRP A 395 -10.23 11.86 14.12
C TRP A 395 -9.29 13.02 13.84
N ARG A 396 -8.14 12.74 13.20
CA ARG A 396 -7.18 13.78 12.81
C ARG A 396 -7.73 14.70 11.73
N VAL A 397 -8.43 14.15 10.75
CA VAL A 397 -8.97 14.91 9.62
C VAL A 397 -10.23 15.69 10.05
N THR A 398 -11.12 15.06 10.80
CA THR A 398 -12.38 15.71 11.22
C THR A 398 -12.20 16.73 12.34
N ALA A 399 -11.07 16.75 13.03
CA ALA A 399 -10.73 17.78 13.98
C ALA A 399 -10.47 19.14 13.31
N ASP A 400 -10.16 19.18 12.00
CA ASP A 400 -9.92 20.41 11.25
C ASP A 400 -11.19 20.91 10.54
N ALA A 401 -12.01 21.65 11.28
CA ALA A 401 -13.25 22.21 10.74
C ALA A 401 -13.04 23.21 9.60
N GLU A 402 -11.90 23.92 9.59
CA GLU A 402 -11.56 24.89 8.53
C GLU A 402 -11.29 24.15 7.22
N TRP A 403 -10.51 23.08 7.26
CA TRP A 403 -10.27 22.26 6.08
C TRP A 403 -11.58 21.63 5.57
N LEU A 404 -12.40 21.04 6.43
CA LEU A 404 -13.69 20.48 6.03
C LEU A 404 -14.57 21.52 5.31
N ALA A 405 -14.66 22.73 5.88
CA ALA A 405 -15.40 23.83 5.27
C ALA A 405 -14.82 24.23 3.91
N SER A 406 -13.49 24.23 3.77
CA SER A 406 -12.82 24.53 2.50
C SER A 406 -13.12 23.49 1.40
N GLN A 407 -13.46 22.26 1.80
CA GLN A 407 -13.90 21.19 0.89
C GLN A 407 -15.41 21.23 0.60
N GLY A 408 -16.13 22.23 1.12
CA GLY A 408 -17.57 22.34 0.96
C GLY A 408 -18.36 21.32 1.80
N LEU A 409 -17.75 20.76 2.82
CA LEU A 409 -18.36 19.75 3.70
C LEU A 409 -18.94 20.40 4.95
N ASN A 410 -20.21 20.16 5.22
CA ASN A 410 -20.93 20.61 6.39
C ASN A 410 -21.24 19.47 7.36
N ALA A 411 -21.78 19.78 8.54
CA ALA A 411 -22.07 18.81 9.57
C ALA A 411 -23.07 17.72 9.13
N GLU A 412 -24.06 18.05 8.29
CA GLU A 412 -25.02 17.08 7.78
C GLU A 412 -24.37 16.05 6.87
N GLN A 413 -23.53 16.51 5.92
CA GLN A 413 -22.75 15.62 5.05
C GLN A 413 -21.80 14.76 5.87
N MET A 414 -21.14 15.31 6.88
CA MET A 414 -20.22 14.56 7.74
C MET A 414 -20.95 13.49 8.56
N ASN A 415 -22.20 13.70 8.99
CA ASN A 415 -23.01 12.66 9.64
C ASN A 415 -23.27 11.45 8.72
N HIS A 416 -23.24 11.65 7.41
CA HIS A 416 -23.39 10.60 6.41
C HIS A 416 -22.08 10.13 5.81
N ALA A 417 -20.95 10.60 6.32
CA ALA A 417 -19.63 10.22 5.84
C ALA A 417 -19.30 8.75 6.12
N THR A 418 -18.55 8.16 5.23
CA THR A 418 -17.87 6.87 5.44
C THR A 418 -16.38 7.10 5.58
N HIS A 419 -15.81 6.66 6.69
CA HIS A 419 -14.38 6.65 6.94
C HIS A 419 -13.86 5.23 6.76
N LEU A 420 -13.08 5.00 5.72
CA LEU A 420 -12.53 3.69 5.39
C LEU A 420 -11.03 3.65 5.70
N VAL A 421 -10.66 2.86 6.69
CA VAL A 421 -9.26 2.57 7.00
C VAL A 421 -8.81 1.37 6.16
N TRP A 422 -7.68 1.52 5.49
CA TRP A 422 -7.10 0.45 4.69
C TRP A 422 -6.09 -0.34 5.51
N ALA A 423 -6.43 -1.56 5.93
CA ALA A 423 -5.53 -2.46 6.64
C ALA A 423 -4.62 -3.16 5.63
N THR A 424 -3.32 -2.87 5.67
CA THR A 424 -2.38 -3.22 4.62
C THR A 424 -1.69 -4.56 4.79
N GLY A 425 -1.61 -5.11 6.01
CA GLY A 425 -0.93 -6.39 6.23
C GLY A 425 -1.19 -6.99 7.60
N GLY A 426 -0.85 -8.27 7.76
CA GLY A 426 -0.93 -8.98 9.03
C GLY A 426 -1.51 -10.39 8.97
N GLY A 427 -2.19 -10.76 7.89
CA GLY A 427 -2.88 -12.06 7.78
C GLY A 427 -1.98 -13.28 7.80
N MET A 428 -0.68 -13.11 7.56
CA MET A 428 0.31 -14.20 7.59
C MET A 428 1.30 -14.10 8.75
N VAL A 429 1.13 -13.13 9.65
CA VAL A 429 1.99 -13.01 10.83
C VAL A 429 1.85 -14.25 11.71
N PRO A 430 2.96 -14.96 12.03
CA PRO A 430 2.91 -16.11 12.91
C PRO A 430 2.40 -15.75 14.31
N GLU A 431 1.71 -16.68 14.97
CA GLU A 431 1.16 -16.48 16.33
C GLU A 431 2.23 -16.00 17.33
N ALA A 432 3.42 -16.60 17.29
CA ALA A 432 4.53 -16.22 18.16
C ALA A 432 4.99 -14.76 17.97
N GLU A 433 4.94 -14.26 16.74
CA GLU A 433 5.29 -12.86 16.44
C GLU A 433 4.14 -11.91 16.82
N MET A 434 2.89 -12.30 16.55
CA MET A 434 1.71 -11.53 16.97
C MET A 434 1.64 -11.40 18.48
N THR A 435 1.99 -12.44 19.23
CA THR A 435 2.09 -12.38 20.70
C THR A 435 3.08 -11.30 21.17
N LYS A 436 4.22 -11.15 20.48
CA LYS A 436 5.18 -10.08 20.79
C LYS A 436 4.60 -8.70 20.47
N TYR A 437 3.92 -8.55 19.35
CA TYR A 437 3.27 -7.29 19.00
C TYR A 437 2.21 -6.90 20.03
N LEU A 438 1.37 -7.83 20.47
CA LEU A 438 0.35 -7.58 21.49
C LEU A 438 0.95 -7.27 22.86
N ALA A 439 2.07 -7.91 23.23
CA ALA A 439 2.78 -7.57 24.47
C ALA A 439 3.31 -6.12 24.43
N THR A 440 3.85 -5.67 23.30
CA THR A 440 4.27 -4.28 23.10
C THR A 440 3.05 -3.34 23.11
N ALA A 441 1.96 -3.75 22.53
CA ALA A 441 0.69 -2.98 22.50
C ALA A 441 0.18 -2.69 23.93
N GLN A 442 0.21 -3.66 24.82
CA GLN A 442 -0.19 -3.48 26.23
C GLN A 442 0.62 -2.42 26.98
N GLN A 443 1.89 -2.24 26.60
CA GLN A 443 2.76 -1.20 27.18
C GLN A 443 2.53 0.18 26.55
N SER A 444 1.79 0.26 25.46
CA SER A 444 1.58 1.46 24.65
C SER A 444 0.23 2.13 24.89
N ILE A 445 -0.73 1.40 25.45
CA ILE A 445 -2.05 1.90 25.83
C ILE A 445 -1.93 2.72 27.11
#